data_c38191089a049e3d38294037cd95306f
#
_entry.id   c38191089a049e3d38294037cd95306f
#
_cell.length_a   1.000
_cell.length_b   1.000
_cell.length_c   1.000
_cell.angle_alpha   90.00
_cell.angle_beta   90.00
_cell.angle_gamma   90.00
#
_symmetry.space_group_name_H-M   'P 1'
#
loop_
_entity.id
_entity.type
_entity.pdbx_description
1 polymer ?
#
loop_
_entity_poly.entity_id
_entity_poly.type
_entity_poly.pdbx_seq_one_letter_code
_entity_poly.pdbx_strand_id
1 'polypeptide(L)'
;MKIYDNISKLVGNTPMVRLNRNMEDTSATVCAKLEFFNPTSSVKDRIAVSMIDDAEKKGILKQGCTIIEPTSGNTGLGLAMVAASRGYKLIITMPETMSVERQALMKQLGAEIVLTDGSKGMNGAIEKAEELVAGRAGAFMPQQFNNPSNPEIHYNTTGPEIWNDSEGSVDVFIAGVGTGGTLTGTGKFLKEKNPNIQIIAVEPASSAVLSGESAGKHGIQGIGAGFVPVILDVDLIDEVIKITDLEAIKASKELAVNEGILCGISSGAAVAAAFKVSLRKENAGKTIVVILPDTGERYLSTNLFK
;
A
#
# COMPACT_ATOMS: atom_id res chain seq x y z
N MET A 1 6.02 27.60 -15.47
CA MET A 1 5.77 27.54 -14.01
C MET A 1 5.08 26.22 -13.75
N LYS A 2 5.60 25.39 -12.82
CA LYS A 2 5.01 24.07 -12.52
C LYS A 2 4.11 24.19 -11.29
N ILE A 3 2.92 24.76 -11.49
CA ILE A 3 1.89 24.90 -10.45
C ILE A 3 0.79 23.88 -10.76
N TYR A 4 0.43 23.06 -9.78
CA TYR A 4 -0.59 22.03 -9.91
C TYR A 4 -1.95 22.56 -9.45
N ASP A 5 -3.03 22.15 -10.10
CA ASP A 5 -4.39 22.62 -9.80
C ASP A 5 -4.88 22.26 -8.40
N ASN A 6 -4.46 21.10 -7.89
CA ASN A 6 -4.77 20.66 -6.54
C ASN A 6 -3.79 19.56 -6.09
N ILE A 7 -3.86 19.22 -4.81
CA ILE A 7 -2.94 18.27 -4.16
C ILE A 7 -2.98 16.86 -4.76
N SER A 8 -4.12 16.40 -5.30
CA SER A 8 -4.23 15.06 -5.90
C SER A 8 -3.41 14.89 -7.18
N LYS A 9 -2.99 16.00 -7.81
CA LYS A 9 -2.11 15.99 -9.00
C LYS A 9 -0.62 15.80 -8.66
N LEU A 10 -0.29 15.80 -7.37
CA LEU A 10 1.08 15.52 -6.89
C LEU A 10 1.31 14.04 -6.57
N VAL A 11 0.28 13.21 -6.70
CA VAL A 11 0.37 11.77 -6.43
C VAL A 11 1.22 11.09 -7.49
N GLY A 12 2.10 10.19 -7.06
CA GLY A 12 3.05 9.50 -7.92
C GLY A 12 4.39 10.23 -8.08
N ASN A 13 5.19 9.82 -9.06
CA ASN A 13 6.56 10.28 -9.29
C ASN A 13 7.40 10.25 -8.00
N THR A 14 7.22 9.20 -7.21
CA THR A 14 7.95 9.02 -5.96
C THR A 14 9.41 8.66 -6.23
N PRO A 15 10.36 9.11 -5.40
CA PRO A 15 11.77 8.81 -5.62
C PRO A 15 12.10 7.35 -5.35
N MET A 16 13.22 6.90 -5.95
CA MET A 16 13.84 5.62 -5.66
C MET A 16 15.24 5.84 -5.11
N VAL A 17 15.64 5.08 -4.08
CA VAL A 17 16.92 5.23 -3.38
C VAL A 17 17.62 3.88 -3.29
N ARG A 18 18.93 3.84 -3.58
CA ARG A 18 19.74 2.65 -3.31
C ARG A 18 19.98 2.51 -1.81
N LEU A 19 19.73 1.31 -1.27
CA LEU A 19 20.10 0.96 0.09
C LEU A 19 21.56 0.52 0.11
N ASN A 20 22.36 1.09 1.01
CA ASN A 20 23.78 0.86 1.06
C ASN A 20 24.20 0.13 2.34
N ARG A 21 24.04 0.78 3.51
CA ARG A 21 24.50 0.27 4.79
C ARG A 21 23.72 -0.96 5.28
N ASN A 22 22.45 -1.05 4.94
CA ASN A 22 21.63 -2.24 5.24
C ASN A 22 21.95 -3.43 4.32
N MET A 23 22.72 -3.20 3.24
CA MET A 23 22.99 -4.19 2.19
C MET A 23 24.50 -4.41 1.97
N GLU A 24 25.35 -4.03 2.93
CA GLU A 24 26.82 -4.16 2.84
C GLU A 24 27.27 -5.60 2.59
N ASP A 25 26.56 -6.58 3.16
CA ASP A 25 26.91 -8.00 3.05
C ASP A 25 26.42 -8.65 1.75
N THR A 26 25.77 -7.90 0.85
CA THR A 26 25.16 -8.44 -0.36
C THR A 26 25.92 -8.05 -1.62
N SER A 27 25.87 -8.92 -2.62
CA SER A 27 26.42 -8.63 -3.96
C SER A 27 25.37 -8.11 -4.96
N ALA A 28 24.10 -7.99 -4.54
CA ALA A 28 23.01 -7.41 -5.31
C ALA A 28 22.88 -5.90 -5.04
N THR A 29 22.35 -5.15 -5.99
CA THR A 29 21.92 -3.77 -5.78
C THR A 29 20.46 -3.76 -5.33
N VAL A 30 20.17 -3.23 -4.15
CA VAL A 30 18.80 -3.10 -3.64
C VAL A 30 18.37 -1.64 -3.68
N CYS A 31 17.26 -1.37 -4.38
CA CYS A 31 16.66 -0.04 -4.54
C CYS A 31 15.28 -0.01 -3.90
N ALA A 32 15.03 1.00 -3.08
CA ALA A 32 13.77 1.21 -2.39
C ALA A 32 12.93 2.29 -3.08
N LYS A 33 11.71 1.98 -3.52
CA LYS A 33 10.72 2.94 -4.03
C LYS A 33 9.96 3.54 -2.85
N LEU A 34 10.12 4.85 -2.64
CA LEU A 34 9.70 5.54 -1.42
C LEU A 34 8.26 6.10 -1.58
N GLU A 35 7.26 5.28 -1.39
CA GLU A 35 5.85 5.66 -1.57
C GLU A 35 5.31 6.65 -0.51
N PHE A 36 6.05 6.87 0.57
CA PHE A 36 5.72 7.90 1.55
C PHE A 36 6.01 9.34 1.07
N PHE A 37 6.56 9.54 -0.13
CA PHE A 37 6.64 10.85 -0.79
C PHE A 37 5.32 11.27 -1.45
N ASN A 38 4.32 10.41 -1.50
CA ASN A 38 2.96 10.84 -1.86
C ASN A 38 2.38 11.84 -0.85
N PRO A 39 1.43 12.70 -1.26
CA PRO A 39 0.90 13.80 -0.42
C PRO A 39 0.42 13.42 0.97
N THR A 40 -0.25 12.27 1.14
CA THR A 40 -0.61 11.75 2.46
C THR A 40 0.35 10.67 2.96
N SER A 41 1.58 10.68 2.47
CA SER A 41 2.69 9.83 2.89
C SER A 41 2.42 8.33 2.79
N SER A 42 1.72 7.90 1.74
CA SER A 42 1.55 6.47 1.46
C SER A 42 1.24 6.13 0.00
N VAL A 43 1.51 4.87 -0.35
CA VAL A 43 1.15 4.26 -1.64
C VAL A 43 -0.35 4.33 -1.95
N LYS A 44 -1.19 4.44 -0.93
CA LYS A 44 -2.65 4.42 -1.07
C LYS A 44 -3.22 5.70 -1.70
N ASP A 45 -2.45 6.77 -1.74
CA ASP A 45 -2.83 7.99 -2.46
C ASP A 45 -3.07 7.69 -3.94
N ARG A 46 -2.26 6.81 -4.53
CA ARG A 46 -2.40 6.40 -5.93
C ARG A 46 -3.76 5.76 -6.20
N ILE A 47 -4.14 4.78 -5.41
CA ILE A 47 -5.42 4.08 -5.59
C ILE A 47 -6.61 4.97 -5.25
N ALA A 48 -6.48 5.86 -4.26
CA ALA A 48 -7.54 6.81 -3.92
C ALA A 48 -7.85 7.72 -5.11
N VAL A 49 -6.83 8.30 -5.74
CA VAL A 49 -7.01 9.13 -6.95
C VAL A 49 -7.62 8.32 -8.08
N SER A 50 -7.07 7.13 -8.36
CA SER A 50 -7.50 6.31 -9.49
C SER A 50 -8.95 5.84 -9.38
N MET A 51 -9.37 5.35 -8.22
CA MET A 51 -10.74 4.87 -8.01
C MET A 51 -11.76 6.01 -8.12
N ILE A 52 -11.39 7.23 -7.68
CA ILE A 52 -12.26 8.39 -7.81
C ILE A 52 -12.28 8.91 -9.25
N ASP A 53 -11.13 9.01 -9.93
CA ASP A 53 -11.05 9.41 -11.33
C ASP A 53 -11.89 8.51 -12.25
N ASP A 54 -11.80 7.20 -12.03
CA ASP A 54 -12.60 6.21 -12.79
C ASP A 54 -14.10 6.36 -12.54
N ALA A 55 -14.50 6.53 -11.27
CA ALA A 55 -15.90 6.72 -10.91
C ALA A 55 -16.49 8.03 -11.48
N GLU A 56 -15.71 9.12 -11.48
CA GLU A 56 -16.07 10.39 -12.12
C GLU A 56 -16.21 10.22 -13.64
N LYS A 57 -15.21 9.60 -14.28
CA LYS A 57 -15.20 9.34 -15.73
C LYS A 57 -16.40 8.48 -16.20
N LYS A 58 -16.79 7.50 -15.39
CA LYS A 58 -17.95 6.64 -15.63
C LYS A 58 -19.28 7.32 -15.28
N GLY A 59 -19.27 8.52 -14.71
CA GLY A 59 -20.46 9.24 -14.27
C GLY A 59 -21.17 8.61 -13.07
N ILE A 60 -20.51 7.68 -12.37
CA ILE A 60 -20.98 7.04 -11.13
C ILE A 60 -20.89 8.04 -9.97
N LEU A 61 -19.75 8.72 -9.85
CA LEU A 61 -19.50 9.75 -8.84
C LEU A 61 -19.69 11.14 -9.46
N LYS A 62 -20.57 11.95 -8.85
CA LYS A 62 -20.90 13.33 -9.28
C LYS A 62 -20.84 14.28 -8.09
N GLN A 63 -20.79 15.57 -8.35
CA GLN A 63 -20.88 16.59 -7.30
C GLN A 63 -22.14 16.38 -6.45
N GLY A 64 -21.97 16.46 -5.13
CA GLY A 64 -23.03 16.17 -4.16
C GLY A 64 -23.14 14.71 -3.73
N CYS A 65 -22.48 13.77 -4.43
CA CYS A 65 -22.37 12.37 -3.99
C CYS A 65 -21.54 12.25 -2.69
N THR A 66 -21.76 11.14 -1.97
CA THR A 66 -21.00 10.79 -0.77
C THR A 66 -20.15 9.55 -1.04
N ILE A 67 -18.86 9.64 -0.78
CA ILE A 67 -17.94 8.49 -0.80
C ILE A 67 -18.03 7.77 0.53
N ILE A 68 -18.14 6.45 0.55
CA ILE A 68 -18.19 5.62 1.77
C ILE A 68 -17.23 4.47 1.58
N GLU A 69 -16.25 4.29 2.50
CA GLU A 69 -15.29 3.18 2.42
C GLU A 69 -15.02 2.58 3.79
N PRO A 70 -15.07 1.23 3.92
CA PRO A 70 -14.66 0.53 5.13
C PRO A 70 -13.13 0.41 5.17
N THR A 71 -12.48 1.27 5.93
CA THR A 71 -11.03 1.25 6.06
C THR A 71 -10.55 1.95 7.32
N SER A 72 -9.55 1.41 7.97
CA SER A 72 -8.90 2.04 9.13
C SER A 72 -7.49 2.53 8.81
N GLY A 73 -7.06 2.40 7.57
CA GLY A 73 -5.66 2.60 7.17
C GLY A 73 -5.43 3.76 6.19
N ASN A 74 -4.34 3.63 5.47
CA ASN A 74 -3.85 4.63 4.52
C ASN A 74 -4.82 4.96 3.39
N THR A 75 -5.67 4.01 2.98
CA THR A 75 -6.71 4.25 1.97
C THR A 75 -7.70 5.32 2.42
N GLY A 76 -8.09 5.30 3.70
CA GLY A 76 -8.96 6.33 4.27
C GLY A 76 -8.34 7.72 4.20
N LEU A 77 -7.03 7.85 4.45
CA LEU A 77 -6.31 9.13 4.34
C LEU A 77 -6.21 9.59 2.89
N GLY A 78 -5.87 8.69 1.95
CA GLY A 78 -5.84 9.02 0.53
C GLY A 78 -7.21 9.48 0.01
N LEU A 79 -8.29 8.76 0.37
CA LEU A 79 -9.65 9.16 0.02
C LEU A 79 -10.05 10.49 0.67
N ALA A 80 -9.65 10.74 1.91
CA ALA A 80 -9.92 12.01 2.59
C ALA A 80 -9.24 13.19 1.89
N MET A 81 -7.98 13.02 1.47
CA MET A 81 -7.25 14.03 0.68
C MET A 81 -7.96 14.31 -0.65
N VAL A 82 -8.37 13.28 -1.39
CA VAL A 82 -9.05 13.46 -2.68
C VAL A 82 -10.42 14.10 -2.46
N ALA A 83 -11.21 13.63 -1.49
CA ALA A 83 -12.53 14.17 -1.18
C ALA A 83 -12.45 15.65 -0.80
N ALA A 84 -11.52 16.02 0.09
CA ALA A 84 -11.29 17.42 0.47
C ALA A 84 -10.92 18.29 -0.74
N SER A 85 -10.01 17.82 -1.59
CA SER A 85 -9.53 18.59 -2.74
C SER A 85 -10.55 18.75 -3.86
N ARG A 86 -11.58 17.89 -3.92
CA ARG A 86 -12.63 17.88 -4.97
C ARG A 86 -14.02 18.24 -4.46
N GLY A 87 -14.19 18.50 -3.15
CA GLY A 87 -15.46 18.91 -2.55
C GLY A 87 -16.47 17.77 -2.38
N TYR A 88 -16.01 16.52 -2.24
CA TYR A 88 -16.87 15.39 -1.91
C TYR A 88 -17.05 15.22 -0.40
N LYS A 89 -18.22 14.72 -0.01
CA LYS A 89 -18.43 14.18 1.33
C LYS A 89 -17.79 12.80 1.41
N LEU A 90 -17.12 12.51 2.53
CA LEU A 90 -16.51 11.21 2.79
C LEU A 90 -16.95 10.67 4.15
N ILE A 91 -17.41 9.44 4.17
CA ILE A 91 -17.69 8.67 5.38
C ILE A 91 -16.75 7.46 5.39
N ILE A 92 -16.02 7.31 6.48
CA ILE A 92 -15.16 6.13 6.72
C ILE A 92 -15.77 5.32 7.85
N THR A 93 -16.00 4.03 7.60
CA THR A 93 -16.39 3.09 8.65
C THR A 93 -15.19 2.30 9.12
N MET A 94 -15.03 2.17 10.44
CA MET A 94 -13.92 1.42 11.03
C MET A 94 -14.26 0.92 12.44
N PRO A 95 -13.61 -0.17 12.91
CA PRO A 95 -13.75 -0.62 14.29
C PRO A 95 -13.26 0.45 15.29
N GLU A 96 -13.94 0.58 16.41
CA GLU A 96 -13.58 1.52 17.49
C GLU A 96 -12.19 1.27 18.10
N THR A 97 -11.65 0.06 17.93
CA THR A 97 -10.31 -0.36 18.38
C THR A 97 -9.17 0.23 17.54
N MET A 98 -9.48 0.93 16.44
CA MET A 98 -8.47 1.51 15.57
C MET A 98 -7.84 2.76 16.16
N SER A 99 -6.59 3.05 15.76
CA SER A 99 -5.78 4.13 16.35
C SER A 99 -6.47 5.50 16.27
N VAL A 100 -6.46 6.22 17.39
CA VAL A 100 -7.05 7.55 17.51
C VAL A 100 -6.34 8.58 16.64
N GLU A 101 -5.04 8.39 16.39
CA GLU A 101 -4.24 9.26 15.53
C GLU A 101 -4.75 9.22 14.08
N ARG A 102 -5.03 8.00 13.56
CA ARG A 102 -5.59 7.84 12.20
C ARG A 102 -6.98 8.46 12.08
N GLN A 103 -7.83 8.27 13.11
CA GLN A 103 -9.13 8.90 13.16
C GLN A 103 -9.00 10.44 13.14
N ALA A 104 -8.07 10.99 13.93
CA ALA A 104 -7.83 12.43 13.99
C ALA A 104 -7.37 13.01 12.65
N LEU A 105 -6.43 12.32 11.97
CA LEU A 105 -5.94 12.76 10.65
C LEU A 105 -7.06 12.75 9.59
N MET A 106 -7.89 11.71 9.53
CA MET A 106 -9.01 11.64 8.58
C MET A 106 -10.07 12.71 8.89
N LYS A 107 -10.41 12.94 10.17
CA LYS A 107 -11.32 14.00 10.59
C LYS A 107 -10.78 15.40 10.24
N GLN A 108 -9.48 15.62 10.41
CA GLN A 108 -8.82 16.88 10.04
C GLN A 108 -8.93 17.17 8.54
N LEU A 109 -8.95 16.13 7.71
CA LEU A 109 -9.19 16.22 6.26
C LEU A 109 -10.68 16.28 5.89
N GLY A 110 -11.58 16.36 6.87
CA GLY A 110 -13.04 16.54 6.67
C GLY A 110 -13.83 15.24 6.53
N ALA A 111 -13.24 14.08 6.78
CA ALA A 111 -13.98 12.82 6.77
C ALA A 111 -14.86 12.67 8.02
N GLU A 112 -16.09 12.20 7.82
CA GLU A 112 -16.95 11.67 8.87
C GLU A 112 -16.50 10.25 9.23
N ILE A 113 -16.30 9.97 10.52
CA ILE A 113 -15.91 8.64 10.98
C ILE A 113 -17.07 7.97 11.69
N VAL A 114 -17.49 6.82 11.20
CA VAL A 114 -18.50 5.96 11.80
C VAL A 114 -17.79 4.76 12.43
N LEU A 115 -17.76 4.74 13.77
CA LEU A 115 -17.15 3.64 14.53
C LEU A 115 -18.13 2.47 14.64
N THR A 116 -17.59 1.26 14.50
CA THR A 116 -18.33 0.00 14.64
C THR A 116 -17.78 -0.83 15.81
N ASP A 117 -18.57 -1.79 16.27
CA ASP A 117 -18.20 -2.68 17.36
C ASP A 117 -16.84 -3.36 17.08
N GLY A 118 -15.89 -3.15 17.99
CA GLY A 118 -14.54 -3.69 17.88
C GLY A 118 -14.48 -5.21 17.81
N SER A 119 -15.46 -5.90 18.44
CA SER A 119 -15.54 -7.37 18.43
C SER A 119 -15.80 -7.95 17.04
N LYS A 120 -16.46 -7.19 16.16
CA LYS A 120 -16.73 -7.56 14.76
C LYS A 120 -15.57 -7.28 13.82
N GLY A 121 -14.54 -6.54 14.26
CA GLY A 121 -13.40 -6.16 13.44
C GLY A 121 -13.81 -5.46 12.13
N MET A 122 -13.05 -5.70 11.05
CA MET A 122 -13.34 -5.08 9.75
C MET A 122 -14.65 -5.57 9.11
N ASN A 123 -15.14 -6.75 9.44
CA ASN A 123 -16.42 -7.23 8.93
C ASN A 123 -17.57 -6.32 9.37
N GLY A 124 -17.59 -5.88 10.64
CA GLY A 124 -18.59 -4.92 11.12
C GLY A 124 -18.49 -3.57 10.43
N ALA A 125 -17.28 -3.13 10.06
CA ALA A 125 -17.10 -1.90 9.28
C ALA A 125 -17.62 -2.04 7.85
N ILE A 126 -17.42 -3.19 7.20
CA ILE A 126 -17.94 -3.50 5.86
C ILE A 126 -19.48 -3.52 5.89
N GLU A 127 -20.08 -4.29 6.81
CA GLU A 127 -21.56 -4.33 6.96
C GLU A 127 -22.15 -2.92 7.13
N LYS A 128 -21.50 -2.08 7.93
CA LYS A 128 -21.96 -0.70 8.16
C LYS A 128 -21.79 0.20 6.93
N ALA A 129 -20.71 0.04 6.17
CA ALA A 129 -20.53 0.77 4.92
C ALA A 129 -21.63 0.40 3.90
N GLU A 130 -21.93 -0.88 3.75
CA GLU A 130 -22.98 -1.38 2.85
C GLU A 130 -24.36 -0.85 3.25
N GLU A 131 -24.70 -0.88 4.56
CA GLU A 131 -25.92 -0.27 5.10
C GLU A 131 -26.05 1.21 4.71
N LEU A 132 -24.95 1.98 4.92
CA LEU A 132 -24.93 3.41 4.64
C LEU A 132 -25.07 3.70 3.13
N VAL A 133 -24.47 2.89 2.28
CA VAL A 133 -24.60 3.00 0.81
C VAL A 133 -26.03 2.68 0.38
N ALA A 134 -26.62 1.60 0.87
CA ALA A 134 -27.99 1.21 0.55
C ALA A 134 -29.03 2.26 0.99
N GLY A 135 -28.78 2.94 2.11
CA GLY A 135 -29.66 3.97 2.67
C GLY A 135 -29.48 5.37 2.09
N ARG A 136 -28.54 5.60 1.15
CA ARG A 136 -28.19 6.95 0.68
C ARG A 136 -28.12 7.02 -0.85
N ALA A 137 -29.06 7.75 -1.44
CA ALA A 137 -28.99 8.06 -2.87
C ALA A 137 -27.70 8.83 -3.21
N GLY A 138 -27.01 8.43 -4.28
CA GLY A 138 -25.75 9.05 -4.70
C GLY A 138 -24.54 8.67 -3.82
N ALA A 139 -24.64 7.60 -3.03
CA ALA A 139 -23.46 7.04 -2.35
C ALA A 139 -22.62 6.20 -3.32
N PHE A 140 -21.30 6.27 -3.15
CA PHE A 140 -20.33 5.49 -3.92
C PHE A 140 -19.33 4.82 -2.96
N MET A 141 -19.11 3.51 -3.12
CA MET A 141 -18.10 2.77 -2.37
C MET A 141 -16.96 2.36 -3.31
N PRO A 142 -15.74 2.86 -3.10
CA PRO A 142 -14.57 2.53 -3.92
C PRO A 142 -14.20 1.06 -3.96
N GLN A 143 -14.33 0.32 -2.84
CA GLN A 143 -14.06 -1.13 -2.72
C GLN A 143 -12.63 -1.51 -3.11
N GLN A 144 -11.64 -1.01 -2.39
CA GLN A 144 -10.22 -1.16 -2.70
C GLN A 144 -9.73 -2.59 -3.01
N PHE A 145 -10.39 -3.63 -2.48
CA PHE A 145 -10.02 -5.05 -2.69
C PHE A 145 -10.61 -5.66 -3.96
N ASN A 146 -11.60 -4.99 -4.58
CA ASN A 146 -12.33 -5.49 -5.74
C ASN A 146 -12.23 -4.56 -6.96
N ASN A 147 -11.78 -3.32 -6.78
CA ASN A 147 -11.79 -2.29 -7.81
C ASN A 147 -10.60 -2.44 -8.76
N PRO A 148 -10.81 -2.67 -10.06
CA PRO A 148 -9.73 -2.84 -11.05
C PRO A 148 -8.87 -1.57 -11.23
N SER A 149 -9.39 -0.38 -10.91
CA SER A 149 -8.62 0.87 -10.96
C SER A 149 -7.46 0.88 -9.96
N ASN A 150 -7.47 -0.01 -8.95
CA ASN A 150 -6.38 -0.18 -8.01
C ASN A 150 -5.12 -0.77 -8.70
N PRO A 151 -5.10 -1.97 -9.27
CA PRO A 151 -3.91 -2.44 -10.01
C PRO A 151 -3.62 -1.58 -11.24
N GLU A 152 -4.64 -1.03 -11.91
CA GLU A 152 -4.47 -0.21 -13.10
C GLU A 152 -3.59 1.03 -12.88
N ILE A 153 -3.73 1.73 -11.76
CA ILE A 153 -2.88 2.90 -11.47
C ILE A 153 -1.42 2.50 -11.29
N HIS A 154 -1.16 1.34 -10.69
CA HIS A 154 0.20 0.84 -10.51
C HIS A 154 0.82 0.38 -11.83
N TYR A 155 0.02 -0.21 -12.72
CA TYR A 155 0.44 -0.53 -14.09
C TYR A 155 0.79 0.73 -14.88
N ASN A 156 -0.03 1.78 -14.77
CA ASN A 156 0.13 3.01 -15.53
C ASN A 156 1.16 4.00 -14.93
N THR A 157 1.54 3.85 -13.66
CA THR A 157 2.42 4.82 -12.98
C THR A 157 3.58 4.16 -12.25
N THR A 158 3.34 3.36 -11.21
CA THR A 158 4.41 2.78 -10.38
C THR A 158 5.37 1.90 -11.17
N GLY A 159 4.84 1.05 -12.06
CA GLY A 159 5.64 0.21 -12.95
C GLY A 159 6.52 1.03 -13.90
N PRO A 160 5.97 1.97 -14.68
CA PRO A 160 6.74 2.90 -15.53
C PRO A 160 7.77 3.73 -14.76
N GLU A 161 7.42 4.25 -13.57
CA GLU A 161 8.36 5.01 -12.75
C GLU A 161 9.57 4.13 -12.35
N ILE A 162 9.33 2.92 -11.84
CA ILE A 162 10.41 1.99 -11.45
C ILE A 162 11.29 1.66 -12.67
N TRP A 163 10.68 1.34 -13.80
CA TRP A 163 11.39 1.01 -15.03
C TRP A 163 12.28 2.15 -15.52
N ASN A 164 11.76 3.36 -15.51
CA ASN A 164 12.51 4.55 -15.97
C ASN A 164 13.60 4.94 -14.96
N ASP A 165 13.29 4.94 -13.65
CA ASP A 165 14.25 5.31 -12.60
C ASP A 165 15.43 4.32 -12.50
N SER A 166 15.23 3.07 -12.93
CA SER A 166 16.25 2.02 -12.98
C SER A 166 16.93 1.87 -14.36
N GLU A 167 16.56 2.70 -15.34
CA GLU A 167 17.02 2.59 -16.74
C GLU A 167 16.77 1.17 -17.31
N GLY A 168 15.66 0.54 -16.89
CA GLY A 168 15.30 -0.82 -17.26
C GLY A 168 16.07 -1.95 -16.56
N SER A 169 16.93 -1.61 -15.60
CA SER A 169 17.74 -2.58 -14.87
C SER A 169 17.01 -3.12 -13.64
N VAL A 170 15.91 -3.86 -13.83
CA VAL A 170 15.17 -4.55 -12.77
C VAL A 170 15.20 -6.05 -13.02
N ASP A 171 15.71 -6.83 -12.06
CA ASP A 171 15.73 -8.28 -12.11
C ASP A 171 14.71 -8.91 -11.15
N VAL A 172 14.49 -8.25 -10.00
CA VAL A 172 13.57 -8.71 -8.96
C VAL A 172 12.73 -7.54 -8.47
N PHE A 173 11.42 -7.74 -8.39
CA PHE A 173 10.48 -6.79 -7.79
C PHE A 173 9.82 -7.39 -6.55
N ILE A 174 9.87 -6.68 -5.43
CA ILE A 174 9.36 -7.14 -4.13
C ILE A 174 8.33 -6.16 -3.58
N ALA A 175 7.16 -6.66 -3.22
CA ALA A 175 6.13 -5.86 -2.57
C ALA A 175 5.32 -6.67 -1.53
N GLY A 176 4.97 -6.01 -0.43
CA GLY A 176 4.02 -6.55 0.55
C GLY A 176 2.59 -6.57 -0.01
N VAL A 177 1.85 -7.64 0.25
CA VAL A 177 0.49 -7.83 -0.26
C VAL A 177 -0.55 -7.44 0.79
N GLY A 178 -1.16 -6.26 0.60
CA GLY A 178 -2.38 -5.84 1.28
C GLY A 178 -3.60 -6.10 0.40
N THR A 179 -3.93 -5.15 -0.50
CA THR A 179 -4.96 -5.34 -1.52
C THR A 179 -4.47 -6.12 -2.75
N GLY A 180 -3.16 -6.23 -2.90
CA GLY A 180 -2.54 -6.87 -4.08
C GLY A 180 -2.32 -5.94 -5.27
N GLY A 181 -2.94 -4.78 -5.30
CA GLY A 181 -2.91 -3.90 -6.48
C GLY A 181 -1.52 -3.42 -6.89
N THR A 182 -0.67 -3.06 -5.91
CA THR A 182 0.72 -2.64 -6.17
C THR A 182 1.51 -3.76 -6.85
N LEU A 183 1.45 -4.98 -6.30
CA LEU A 183 2.16 -6.13 -6.85
C LEU A 183 1.64 -6.50 -8.23
N THR A 184 0.32 -6.61 -8.39
CA THR A 184 -0.34 -6.97 -9.66
C THR A 184 -0.04 -5.95 -10.75
N GLY A 185 -0.33 -4.67 -10.52
CA GLY A 185 -0.18 -3.65 -11.56
C GLY A 185 1.27 -3.42 -11.94
N THR A 186 2.16 -3.26 -10.96
CA THR A 186 3.59 -3.08 -11.20
C THR A 186 4.21 -4.33 -11.82
N GLY A 187 3.92 -5.50 -11.25
CA GLY A 187 4.46 -6.77 -11.73
C GLY A 187 4.07 -7.08 -13.17
N LYS A 188 2.80 -6.84 -13.54
CA LYS A 188 2.33 -6.99 -14.92
C LYS A 188 3.11 -6.09 -15.88
N PHE A 189 3.24 -4.80 -15.57
CA PHE A 189 4.01 -3.87 -16.40
C PHE A 189 5.47 -4.30 -16.55
N LEU A 190 6.12 -4.69 -15.44
CA LEU A 190 7.52 -5.09 -15.45
C LEU A 190 7.74 -6.38 -16.25
N LYS A 191 6.87 -7.40 -16.09
CA LYS A 191 6.96 -8.64 -16.88
C LYS A 191 6.68 -8.43 -18.37
N GLU A 192 5.87 -7.45 -18.76
CA GLU A 192 5.69 -7.05 -20.16
C GLU A 192 6.98 -6.41 -20.75
N LYS A 193 7.77 -5.72 -19.92
CA LYS A 193 9.07 -5.17 -20.31
C LYS A 193 10.17 -6.23 -20.39
N ASN A 194 10.21 -7.10 -19.38
CA ASN A 194 11.15 -8.21 -19.31
C ASN A 194 10.49 -9.42 -18.60
N PRO A 195 10.10 -10.47 -19.34
CA PRO A 195 9.43 -11.64 -18.76
C PRO A 195 10.25 -12.38 -17.70
N ASN A 196 11.57 -12.17 -17.66
CA ASN A 196 12.48 -12.82 -16.70
C ASN A 196 12.53 -12.12 -15.34
N ILE A 197 11.88 -10.97 -15.17
CA ILE A 197 11.80 -10.27 -13.87
C ILE A 197 11.06 -11.16 -12.87
N GLN A 198 11.68 -11.43 -11.75
CA GLN A 198 11.07 -12.19 -10.65
C GLN A 198 10.17 -11.29 -9.82
N ILE A 199 8.90 -11.69 -9.62
CA ILE A 199 7.92 -10.99 -8.81
C ILE A 199 7.76 -11.73 -7.48
N ILE A 200 8.13 -11.07 -6.38
CA ILE A 200 8.11 -11.64 -5.04
C ILE A 200 7.06 -10.94 -4.18
N ALA A 201 6.11 -11.71 -3.68
CA ALA A 201 5.12 -11.28 -2.72
C ALA A 201 5.65 -11.42 -1.29
N VAL A 202 5.31 -10.47 -0.42
CA VAL A 202 5.61 -10.55 1.02
C VAL A 202 4.32 -10.61 1.81
N GLU A 203 4.22 -11.59 2.71
CA GLU A 203 3.09 -11.76 3.61
C GLU A 203 3.54 -11.99 5.07
N PRO A 204 2.67 -11.74 6.08
CA PRO A 204 2.99 -12.03 7.47
C PRO A 204 3.10 -13.55 7.71
N ALA A 205 4.15 -14.00 8.40
CA ALA A 205 4.37 -15.43 8.69
C ALA A 205 3.23 -16.06 9.51
N SER A 206 2.57 -15.29 10.39
CA SER A 206 1.44 -15.76 11.18
C SER A 206 0.07 -15.67 10.48
N SER A 207 0.04 -15.20 9.23
CA SER A 207 -1.17 -15.08 8.39
C SER A 207 -0.80 -15.33 6.92
N ALA A 208 -0.18 -16.49 6.65
CA ALA A 208 0.45 -16.81 5.38
C ALA A 208 -0.57 -17.41 4.37
N VAL A 209 -1.60 -16.63 4.06
CA VAL A 209 -2.74 -17.07 3.22
C VAL A 209 -2.31 -17.32 1.77
N LEU A 210 -1.39 -16.52 1.23
CA LEU A 210 -0.87 -16.72 -0.14
C LEU A 210 -0.04 -18.01 -0.25
N SER A 211 0.58 -18.43 0.86
CA SER A 211 1.28 -19.72 0.97
C SER A 211 0.35 -20.91 1.28
N GLY A 212 -0.98 -20.69 1.30
CA GLY A 212 -1.98 -21.74 1.55
C GLY A 212 -2.21 -22.05 3.04
N GLU A 213 -1.72 -21.22 3.95
CA GLU A 213 -1.94 -21.37 5.40
C GLU A 213 -3.18 -20.60 5.87
N SER A 214 -3.63 -20.84 7.09
CA SER A 214 -4.78 -20.16 7.68
C SER A 214 -4.46 -18.70 8.01
N ALA A 215 -5.45 -17.82 7.89
CA ALA A 215 -5.37 -16.47 8.38
C ALA A 215 -5.14 -16.42 9.89
N GLY A 216 -4.29 -15.51 10.36
CA GLY A 216 -3.96 -15.35 11.76
C GLY A 216 -3.73 -13.88 12.15
N LYS A 217 -3.61 -13.63 13.46
CA LYS A 217 -3.30 -12.27 13.96
C LYS A 217 -1.81 -11.96 13.76
N HIS A 218 -1.53 -10.76 13.30
CA HIS A 218 -0.16 -10.23 13.10
C HIS A 218 -0.10 -8.72 13.36
N GLY A 219 1.11 -8.19 13.57
CA GLY A 219 1.36 -6.77 13.81
C GLY A 219 1.81 -5.99 12.58
N ILE A 220 1.99 -6.62 11.42
CA ILE A 220 2.46 -5.95 10.20
C ILE A 220 1.28 -5.24 9.52
N GLN A 221 0.97 -4.03 9.98
CA GLN A 221 -0.16 -3.26 9.45
C GLN A 221 0.05 -2.92 7.97
N GLY A 222 -1.04 -2.99 7.18
CA GLY A 222 -1.07 -2.61 5.76
C GLY A 222 -0.92 -3.77 4.78
N ILE A 223 -0.50 -4.96 5.25
CA ILE A 223 -0.46 -6.20 4.47
C ILE A 223 -1.18 -7.33 5.22
N GLY A 224 -1.34 -8.50 4.60
CA GLY A 224 -1.94 -9.66 5.26
C GLY A 224 -3.43 -9.48 5.57
N ALA A 225 -4.26 -9.29 4.56
CA ALA A 225 -5.71 -9.03 4.72
C ALA A 225 -6.49 -10.22 5.33
N GLY A 226 -5.88 -11.41 5.44
CA GLY A 226 -6.52 -12.63 5.93
C GLY A 226 -7.30 -13.40 4.86
N PHE A 227 -7.27 -12.93 3.62
CA PHE A 227 -7.84 -13.58 2.44
C PHE A 227 -7.05 -13.19 1.19
N VAL A 228 -7.23 -13.93 0.09
CA VAL A 228 -6.65 -13.59 -1.22
C VAL A 228 -7.55 -12.54 -1.89
N PRO A 229 -7.06 -11.29 -2.12
CA PRO A 229 -7.87 -10.26 -2.76
C PRO A 229 -8.23 -10.60 -4.21
N VAL A 230 -9.45 -10.20 -4.65
CA VAL A 230 -9.94 -10.48 -6.01
C VAL A 230 -9.05 -9.85 -7.09
N ILE A 231 -8.49 -8.67 -6.80
CA ILE A 231 -7.65 -7.94 -7.76
C ILE A 231 -6.17 -8.37 -7.76
N LEU A 232 -5.81 -9.34 -6.90
CA LEU A 232 -4.46 -9.92 -6.90
C LEU A 232 -4.37 -10.96 -8.01
N ASP A 233 -3.47 -10.75 -8.94
CA ASP A 233 -3.11 -11.75 -9.94
C ASP A 233 -2.03 -12.67 -9.35
N VAL A 234 -2.46 -13.83 -8.85
CA VAL A 234 -1.58 -14.80 -8.20
C VAL A 234 -0.64 -15.48 -9.19
N ASP A 235 -1.00 -15.56 -10.46
CA ASP A 235 -0.20 -16.20 -11.51
C ASP A 235 1.04 -15.36 -11.88
N LEU A 236 1.07 -14.09 -11.51
CA LEU A 236 2.25 -13.22 -11.63
C LEU A 236 3.33 -13.49 -10.59
N ILE A 237 2.98 -14.16 -9.48
CA ILE A 237 3.86 -14.32 -8.32
C ILE A 237 4.79 -15.50 -8.55
N ASP A 238 6.09 -15.23 -8.65
CA ASP A 238 7.11 -16.27 -8.78
C ASP A 238 7.49 -16.87 -7.40
N GLU A 239 7.39 -16.08 -6.32
CA GLU A 239 7.71 -16.53 -4.96
C GLU A 239 6.93 -15.73 -3.91
N VAL A 240 6.58 -16.39 -2.80
CA VAL A 240 6.00 -15.75 -1.60
C VAL A 240 6.97 -15.89 -0.43
N ILE A 241 7.36 -14.76 0.17
CA ILE A 241 8.26 -14.74 1.34
C ILE A 241 7.46 -14.37 2.58
N LYS A 242 7.51 -15.26 3.58
CA LYS A 242 6.90 -15.05 4.89
C LYS A 242 7.86 -14.28 5.79
N ILE A 243 7.35 -13.18 6.42
CA ILE A 243 8.11 -12.34 7.34
C ILE A 243 7.37 -12.27 8.67
N THR A 244 8.10 -12.45 9.76
CA THR A 244 7.55 -12.30 11.11
C THR A 244 7.44 -10.83 11.53
N ASP A 245 6.59 -10.53 12.51
CA ASP A 245 6.46 -9.19 13.09
C ASP A 245 7.80 -8.64 13.60
N LEU A 246 8.62 -9.52 14.22
CA LEU A 246 9.93 -9.14 14.74
C LEU A 246 10.92 -8.77 13.63
N GLU A 247 10.97 -9.55 12.56
CA GLU A 247 11.82 -9.24 11.40
C GLU A 247 11.41 -7.92 10.76
N ALA A 248 10.10 -7.68 10.60
CA ALA A 248 9.57 -6.45 10.03
C ALA A 248 9.93 -5.21 10.87
N ILE A 249 9.73 -5.29 12.20
CA ILE A 249 10.06 -4.20 13.12
C ILE A 249 11.56 -3.95 13.14
N LYS A 250 12.38 -5.00 13.22
CA LYS A 250 13.84 -4.89 13.21
C LYS A 250 14.33 -4.19 11.94
N ALA A 251 13.91 -4.65 10.77
CA ALA A 251 14.33 -4.07 9.50
C ALA A 251 13.87 -2.61 9.34
N SER A 252 12.67 -2.24 9.81
CA SER A 252 12.23 -0.84 9.80
C SER A 252 13.09 0.05 10.70
N LYS A 253 13.47 -0.43 11.89
CA LYS A 253 14.38 0.30 12.80
C LYS A 253 15.79 0.43 12.19
N GLU A 254 16.32 -0.62 11.58
CA GLU A 254 17.62 -0.61 10.90
C GLU A 254 17.65 0.36 9.72
N LEU A 255 16.57 0.43 8.91
CA LEU A 255 16.44 1.44 7.85
C LEU A 255 16.54 2.86 8.39
N ALA A 256 15.87 3.15 9.50
CA ALA A 256 15.93 4.48 10.11
C ALA A 256 17.35 4.83 10.59
N VAL A 257 18.04 3.89 11.26
CA VAL A 257 19.37 4.13 11.85
C VAL A 257 20.48 4.13 10.79
N ASN A 258 20.40 3.23 9.82
CA ASN A 258 21.48 3.02 8.85
C ASN A 258 21.33 3.86 7.58
N GLU A 259 20.09 4.02 7.09
CA GLU A 259 19.81 4.71 5.82
C GLU A 259 19.14 6.07 6.01
N GLY A 260 18.72 6.43 7.24
CA GLY A 260 17.95 7.64 7.49
C GLY A 260 16.52 7.58 6.96
N ILE A 261 15.99 6.38 6.69
CA ILE A 261 14.67 6.16 6.10
C ILE A 261 13.68 5.77 7.19
N LEU A 262 12.83 6.71 7.60
CA LEU A 262 11.78 6.49 8.59
C LEU A 262 10.51 5.96 7.90
N CYS A 263 10.30 4.65 7.94
CA CYS A 263 9.21 3.97 7.25
C CYS A 263 8.36 3.09 8.17
N GLY A 264 7.19 2.67 7.68
CA GLY A 264 6.26 1.82 8.42
C GLY A 264 6.68 0.35 8.53
N ILE A 265 5.95 -0.42 9.33
CA ILE A 265 6.27 -1.83 9.63
C ILE A 265 6.22 -2.69 8.35
N SER A 266 5.27 -2.45 7.45
CA SER A 266 5.20 -3.19 6.18
C SER A 266 6.35 -2.89 5.23
N SER A 267 6.94 -1.69 5.31
CA SER A 267 8.19 -1.36 4.63
C SER A 267 9.35 -2.20 5.16
N GLY A 268 9.44 -2.32 6.49
CA GLY A 268 10.41 -3.21 7.13
C GLY A 268 10.25 -4.67 6.72
N ALA A 269 9.02 -5.16 6.61
CA ALA A 269 8.75 -6.52 6.10
C ALA A 269 9.26 -6.71 4.67
N ALA A 270 9.00 -5.75 3.78
CA ALA A 270 9.46 -5.80 2.40
C ALA A 270 11.01 -5.77 2.30
N VAL A 271 11.67 -4.94 3.11
CA VAL A 271 13.15 -4.87 3.16
C VAL A 271 13.77 -6.12 3.78
N ALA A 272 13.16 -6.70 4.81
CA ALA A 272 13.63 -7.98 5.35
C ALA A 272 13.58 -9.10 4.29
N ALA A 273 12.55 -9.12 3.45
CA ALA A 273 12.48 -10.03 2.31
C ALA A 273 13.56 -9.71 1.27
N ALA A 274 13.74 -8.42 0.93
CA ALA A 274 14.76 -7.99 -0.03
C ALA A 274 16.18 -8.37 0.44
N PHE A 275 16.47 -8.25 1.74
CA PHE A 275 17.73 -8.69 2.31
C PHE A 275 17.93 -10.20 2.14
N LYS A 276 16.92 -11.02 2.48
CA LYS A 276 17.00 -12.48 2.27
C LYS A 276 17.26 -12.86 0.82
N VAL A 277 16.64 -12.15 -0.13
CA VAL A 277 16.77 -12.38 -1.57
C VAL A 277 18.15 -11.94 -2.07
N SER A 278 18.67 -10.80 -1.58
CA SER A 278 19.95 -10.23 -2.01
C SER A 278 21.17 -11.06 -1.61
N LEU A 279 21.04 -11.89 -0.56
CA LEU A 279 22.09 -12.81 -0.10
C LEU A 279 22.21 -14.08 -0.96
N ARG A 280 21.25 -14.35 -1.85
CA ARG A 280 21.27 -15.54 -2.70
C ARG A 280 22.33 -15.40 -3.77
N LYS A 281 23.12 -16.45 -3.99
CA LYS A 281 24.22 -16.47 -4.98
C LYS A 281 23.74 -16.13 -6.40
N GLU A 282 22.57 -16.63 -6.78
CA GLU A 282 21.94 -16.40 -8.08
C GLU A 282 21.51 -14.92 -8.30
N ASN A 283 21.49 -14.13 -7.25
CA ASN A 283 21.15 -12.70 -7.30
C ASN A 283 22.37 -11.78 -7.26
N ALA A 284 23.59 -12.34 -7.28
CA ALA A 284 24.80 -11.54 -7.38
C ALA A 284 24.81 -10.67 -8.66
N GLY A 285 25.06 -9.39 -8.52
CA GLY A 285 25.05 -8.41 -9.62
C GLY A 285 23.68 -7.97 -10.10
N LYS A 286 22.59 -8.55 -9.57
CA LYS A 286 21.21 -8.19 -9.95
C LYS A 286 20.71 -6.93 -9.23
N THR A 287 19.72 -6.30 -9.84
CA THR A 287 18.98 -5.17 -9.26
C THR A 287 17.64 -5.64 -8.70
N ILE A 288 17.45 -5.43 -7.41
CA ILE A 288 16.24 -5.75 -6.65
C ILE A 288 15.53 -4.46 -6.29
N VAL A 289 14.28 -4.31 -6.69
CA VAL A 289 13.46 -3.15 -6.33
C VAL A 289 12.43 -3.56 -5.30
N VAL A 290 12.36 -2.80 -4.19
CA VAL A 290 11.42 -3.03 -3.09
C VAL A 290 10.54 -1.82 -2.82
N ILE A 291 9.25 -2.03 -2.59
CA ILE A 291 8.30 -0.95 -2.25
C ILE A 291 8.33 -0.66 -0.75
N LEU A 292 8.48 0.62 -0.38
CA LEU A 292 8.28 1.13 0.98
C LEU A 292 6.95 1.90 1.03
N PRO A 293 5.85 1.26 1.51
CA PRO A 293 4.50 1.75 1.31
C PRO A 293 4.14 3.05 2.03
N ASP A 294 4.69 3.31 3.22
CA ASP A 294 4.31 4.46 4.03
C ASP A 294 5.38 4.93 5.03
N THR A 295 5.13 6.10 5.65
CA THR A 295 5.98 6.70 6.67
C THR A 295 5.88 5.99 8.02
N GLY A 296 6.98 6.01 8.79
CA GLY A 296 7.04 5.53 10.19
C GLY A 296 6.24 6.37 11.19
N GLU A 297 6.00 7.65 10.92
CA GLU A 297 5.32 8.58 11.84
C GLU A 297 3.92 8.12 12.24
N ARG A 298 3.26 7.29 11.43
CA ARG A 298 1.93 6.71 11.71
C ARG A 298 1.93 5.61 12.77
N TYR A 299 3.11 5.20 13.22
CA TYR A 299 3.30 4.05 14.11
C TYR A 299 3.88 4.43 15.47
N LEU A 300 3.92 5.74 15.83
CA LEU A 300 4.51 6.26 17.07
C LEU A 300 3.96 5.60 18.34
N SER A 301 2.68 5.25 18.37
CA SER A 301 2.04 4.56 19.49
C SER A 301 2.20 3.03 19.47
N THR A 302 2.85 2.47 18.44
CA THR A 302 3.01 1.03 18.26
C THR A 302 4.36 0.50 18.79
N ASN A 303 4.56 -0.82 18.68
CA ASN A 303 5.82 -1.49 19.05
C ASN A 303 7.02 -1.11 18.13
N LEU A 304 6.79 -0.40 17.03
CA LEU A 304 7.88 0.09 16.18
C LEU A 304 8.80 1.07 16.93
N PHE A 305 8.22 1.89 17.83
CA PHE A 305 8.96 2.93 18.57
C PHE A 305 9.16 2.61 20.06
N LYS A 306 8.81 1.40 20.48
CA LYS A 306 9.03 0.93 21.85
C LYS A 306 10.29 0.10 21.99
#